data_678a1e548bc0cdea01a00a9203b1143e
#
_entry.id   678a1e548bc0cdea01a00a9203b1143e
#
_cell.length_a   1.000
_cell.length_b   1.000
_cell.length_c   1.000
_cell.angle_alpha   90.00
_cell.angle_beta   90.00
_cell.angle_gamma   90.00
#
_symmetry.space_group_name_H-M   'P 1'
#
loop_
_entity.id
_entity.type
_entity.pdbx_description
1 polymer ?
#
loop_
_entity_poly.entity_id
_entity_poly.type
_entity_poly.pdbx_seq_one_letter_code
_entity_poly.pdbx_strand_id
1 'polypeptide(L)'
;KGDYWSTAASMRPNYPQNAAPLIPIDYISPSATNAWALINNANLIDGKYFLAGSQENSTHIFGDIYSAGKTKYTSRQFQFDTGIKINLAKLLKGLSFETKFAVDYATSYNTSFDNNYAVYIPTWANINGKDEIVSLKKEGDDKHPGVQNISNSVDNQTMLFSAQFNYQNTFSKVHNLSAMLIASGFQQTKSAVYHKNSSANLALDASYNYAQKYYLDFGMAAIHSAQLAPGHREALSPSLTLGWRLKNENFLKDSKVVDDMMISASYSDIKQDIDLAVNDQRYYLYMPA
;
A
#
# COMPACT_ATOMS: atom_id res chain seq x y z
N LYS A 1 4.28 2.16 -12.27
CA LYS A 1 3.39 1.48 -13.23
C LYS A 1 4.00 0.14 -13.58
N GLY A 2 3.28 -0.95 -13.33
CA GLY A 2 3.68 -2.32 -13.69
C GLY A 2 2.66 -2.91 -14.64
N ASP A 3 3.16 -3.57 -15.69
CA ASP A 3 2.36 -4.39 -16.60
C ASP A 3 2.87 -5.83 -16.44
N TYR A 4 1.97 -6.79 -16.25
CA TYR A 4 2.34 -8.20 -16.15
C TYR A 4 1.30 -9.10 -16.80
N TRP A 5 1.74 -10.28 -17.23
CA TRP A 5 0.89 -11.30 -17.81
C TRP A 5 0.70 -12.42 -16.79
N SER A 6 -0.50 -12.57 -16.26
CA SER A 6 -0.81 -13.64 -15.32
C SER A 6 -0.68 -15.03 -15.96
N THR A 7 -0.97 -15.14 -17.25
CA THR A 7 -0.88 -16.39 -18.01
C THR A 7 0.54 -16.91 -18.13
N ALA A 8 1.55 -16.02 -18.21
CA ALA A 8 2.95 -16.44 -18.23
C ALA A 8 3.36 -17.25 -16.98
N ALA A 9 2.75 -16.97 -15.83
CA ALA A 9 2.97 -17.72 -14.60
C ALA A 9 2.35 -19.13 -14.63
N SER A 10 1.39 -19.38 -15.50
CA SER A 10 0.70 -20.65 -15.66
C SER A 10 1.43 -21.61 -16.61
N MET A 11 2.41 -21.13 -17.36
CA MET A 11 3.26 -21.94 -18.25
C MET A 11 4.27 -22.75 -17.45
N ARG A 12 3.79 -23.62 -16.58
CA ARG A 12 4.66 -24.51 -15.81
C ARG A 12 4.95 -25.81 -16.58
N PRO A 13 6.03 -26.52 -16.25
CA PRO A 13 6.46 -27.76 -16.96
C PRO A 13 5.38 -28.85 -17.06
N ASN A 14 4.39 -28.85 -16.19
CA ASN A 14 3.30 -29.84 -16.20
C ASN A 14 2.16 -29.53 -17.18
N TYR A 15 2.16 -28.34 -17.78
CA TYR A 15 1.14 -27.93 -18.73
C TYR A 15 1.18 -28.67 -20.08
N PRO A 16 2.38 -29.02 -20.62
CA PRO A 16 2.46 -29.70 -21.91
C PRO A 16 1.80 -31.09 -21.97
N GLN A 17 1.62 -31.75 -20.82
CA GLN A 17 1.04 -33.11 -20.79
C GLN A 17 -0.44 -33.14 -21.16
N ASN A 18 -1.16 -32.01 -20.96
CA ASN A 18 -2.60 -31.90 -21.23
C ASN A 18 -2.90 -30.84 -22.30
N ALA A 19 -1.90 -30.23 -22.90
CA ALA A 19 -2.10 -29.20 -23.92
C ALA A 19 -2.42 -29.84 -25.27
N ALA A 20 -3.51 -29.41 -25.87
CA ALA A 20 -3.77 -29.73 -27.27
C ALA A 20 -2.78 -29.00 -28.19
N PRO A 21 -2.40 -29.61 -29.34
CA PRO A 21 -1.42 -29.01 -30.24
C PRO A 21 -2.00 -27.85 -31.05
N LEU A 22 -1.11 -27.02 -31.58
CA LEU A 22 -1.40 -26.16 -32.72
C LEU A 22 -1.43 -27.02 -33.98
N ILE A 23 -2.48 -26.93 -34.76
CA ILE A 23 -2.61 -27.73 -36.00
C ILE A 23 -2.59 -26.79 -37.20
N PRO A 24 -1.70 -27.08 -38.20
CA PRO A 24 -1.69 -26.34 -39.44
C PRO A 24 -3.00 -26.50 -40.24
N ILE A 25 -3.47 -25.43 -40.84
CA ILE A 25 -4.68 -25.47 -41.69
C ILE A 25 -4.46 -26.34 -42.95
N ASP A 26 -3.21 -26.57 -43.35
CA ASP A 26 -2.84 -27.39 -44.51
C ASP A 26 -3.22 -28.88 -44.39
N TYR A 27 -3.55 -29.33 -43.16
CA TYR A 27 -4.12 -30.66 -42.93
C TYR A 27 -5.60 -30.77 -43.25
N ILE A 28 -6.28 -29.65 -43.46
CA ILE A 28 -7.72 -29.64 -43.77
C ILE A 28 -7.90 -30.04 -45.22
N SER A 29 -8.69 -31.13 -45.42
CA SER A 29 -8.96 -31.58 -46.77
C SER A 29 -9.66 -30.47 -47.60
N PRO A 30 -9.26 -30.27 -48.87
CA PRO A 30 -9.94 -29.27 -49.72
C PRO A 30 -11.44 -29.46 -49.85
N SER A 31 -11.91 -30.71 -49.69
CA SER A 31 -13.33 -31.09 -49.75
C SER A 31 -14.11 -30.84 -48.46
N ALA A 32 -13.44 -30.54 -47.36
CA ALA A 32 -14.03 -30.34 -46.04
C ALA A 32 -14.63 -28.92 -45.90
N THR A 33 -15.72 -28.65 -46.63
CA THR A 33 -16.32 -27.31 -46.72
C THR A 33 -16.74 -26.75 -45.34
N ASN A 34 -17.28 -27.61 -44.45
CA ASN A 34 -17.66 -27.19 -43.11
C ASN A 34 -16.46 -26.81 -42.24
N ALA A 35 -15.32 -27.52 -42.40
CA ALA A 35 -14.10 -27.18 -41.67
C ALA A 35 -13.58 -25.83 -42.13
N TRP A 36 -13.55 -25.58 -43.42
CA TRP A 36 -13.13 -24.30 -43.98
C TRP A 36 -14.03 -23.14 -43.57
N ALA A 37 -15.35 -23.37 -43.51
CA ALA A 37 -16.27 -22.35 -43.05
C ALA A 37 -16.03 -21.93 -41.58
N LEU A 38 -15.59 -22.84 -40.72
CA LEU A 38 -15.20 -22.56 -39.36
C LEU A 38 -13.86 -21.84 -39.28
N ILE A 39 -12.87 -22.30 -40.02
CA ILE A 39 -11.49 -21.79 -39.98
C ILE A 39 -11.37 -20.37 -40.58
N ASN A 40 -12.14 -20.05 -41.60
CA ASN A 40 -12.15 -18.70 -42.19
C ASN A 40 -12.54 -17.60 -41.21
N ASN A 41 -13.23 -17.95 -40.13
CA ASN A 41 -13.64 -17.04 -39.06
C ASN A 41 -12.90 -17.30 -37.73
N ALA A 42 -11.90 -18.17 -37.73
CA ALA A 42 -11.16 -18.55 -36.53
C ALA A 42 -10.02 -17.59 -36.20
N ASN A 43 -9.67 -17.50 -34.94
CA ASN A 43 -8.45 -16.86 -34.47
C ASN A 43 -7.25 -17.77 -34.77
N LEU A 44 -6.59 -17.55 -35.90
CA LEU A 44 -5.41 -18.33 -36.29
C LEU A 44 -4.15 -17.70 -35.68
N ILE A 45 -3.27 -18.56 -35.22
CA ILE A 45 -1.90 -18.17 -34.85
C ILE A 45 -1.07 -18.08 -36.12
N ASP A 46 -0.43 -16.93 -36.33
CA ASP A 46 0.34 -16.59 -37.54
C ASP A 46 -0.43 -16.78 -38.86
N GLY A 47 -1.76 -16.79 -38.82
CA GLY A 47 -2.59 -17.05 -39.98
C GLY A 47 -2.51 -18.47 -40.55
N LYS A 48 -1.86 -19.39 -39.85
CA LYS A 48 -1.54 -20.76 -40.34
C LYS A 48 -1.97 -21.88 -39.42
N TYR A 49 -2.15 -21.60 -38.12
CA TYR A 49 -2.40 -22.63 -37.15
C TYR A 49 -3.69 -22.35 -36.39
N PHE A 50 -4.55 -23.33 -36.24
CA PHE A 50 -5.70 -23.22 -35.36
C PHE A 50 -5.43 -23.89 -34.02
N LEU A 51 -6.18 -23.47 -33.00
CA LEU A 51 -6.13 -23.99 -31.65
C LEU A 51 -6.89 -25.30 -31.59
N ALA A 52 -6.20 -26.43 -31.45
CA ALA A 52 -6.90 -27.70 -31.21
C ALA A 52 -7.38 -27.79 -29.77
N GLY A 53 -8.41 -28.61 -29.53
CA GLY A 53 -8.97 -28.87 -28.21
C GLY A 53 -9.71 -30.18 -28.16
N SER A 54 -10.32 -30.48 -27.01
CA SER A 54 -11.25 -31.56 -26.80
C SER A 54 -12.45 -31.06 -26.02
N GLN A 55 -13.52 -31.86 -25.91
CA GLN A 55 -14.66 -31.52 -25.05
C GLN A 55 -14.30 -31.39 -23.59
N GLU A 56 -13.30 -32.14 -23.14
CA GLU A 56 -12.82 -32.11 -21.77
C GLU A 56 -11.79 -30.99 -21.52
N ASN A 57 -11.12 -30.54 -22.59
CA ASN A 57 -10.11 -29.50 -22.52
C ASN A 57 -10.35 -28.45 -23.60
N SER A 58 -11.11 -27.43 -23.24
CA SER A 58 -11.44 -26.28 -24.09
C SER A 58 -10.49 -25.09 -23.94
N THR A 59 -9.39 -25.28 -23.21
CA THR A 59 -8.35 -24.25 -23.02
C THR A 59 -7.10 -24.59 -23.83
N HIS A 60 -6.41 -23.58 -24.31
CA HIS A 60 -5.21 -23.72 -25.11
C HIS A 60 -4.16 -22.69 -24.75
N ILE A 61 -2.92 -23.11 -24.49
CA ILE A 61 -1.86 -22.21 -24.02
C ILE A 61 -1.60 -21.04 -24.96
N PHE A 62 -1.62 -21.26 -26.25
CA PHE A 62 -1.45 -20.20 -27.24
C PHE A 62 -2.71 -19.33 -27.34
N GLY A 63 -3.90 -19.89 -27.13
CA GLY A 63 -5.13 -19.14 -27.02
C GLY A 63 -5.10 -18.17 -25.84
N ASP A 64 -4.64 -18.65 -24.69
CA ASP A 64 -4.49 -17.82 -23.49
C ASP A 64 -3.50 -16.67 -23.68
N ILE A 65 -2.41 -16.88 -24.45
CA ILE A 65 -1.40 -15.85 -24.67
C ILE A 65 -1.82 -14.83 -25.74
N TYR A 66 -2.36 -15.33 -26.86
CA TYR A 66 -2.56 -14.50 -28.05
C TYR A 66 -4.00 -14.01 -28.22
N SER A 67 -4.99 -14.73 -27.66
CA SER A 67 -6.40 -14.46 -27.94
C SER A 67 -7.24 -14.10 -26.71
N ALA A 68 -6.88 -14.55 -25.51
CA ALA A 68 -7.70 -14.36 -24.31
C ALA A 68 -7.72 -12.90 -23.77
N GLY A 69 -6.92 -12.00 -24.33
CA GLY A 69 -6.81 -10.64 -23.86
C GLY A 69 -5.66 -10.42 -22.89
N LYS A 70 -5.75 -9.36 -22.11
CA LYS A 70 -4.66 -9.00 -21.19
C LYS A 70 -5.17 -8.27 -19.96
N THR A 71 -4.47 -8.44 -18.86
CA THR A 71 -4.66 -7.64 -17.65
C THR A 71 -3.45 -6.75 -17.41
N LYS A 72 -3.70 -5.49 -17.14
CA LYS A 72 -2.70 -4.48 -16.83
C LYS A 72 -2.90 -3.96 -15.43
N TYR A 73 -1.92 -4.14 -14.57
CA TYR A 73 -1.88 -3.53 -13.25
C TYR A 73 -1.32 -2.11 -13.33
N THR A 74 -2.03 -1.17 -12.73
CA THR A 74 -1.57 0.21 -12.60
C THR A 74 -1.52 0.58 -11.13
N SER A 75 -0.37 1.07 -10.69
CA SER A 75 -0.19 1.66 -9.36
C SER A 75 0.36 3.06 -9.50
N ARG A 76 -0.18 3.99 -8.72
CA ARG A 76 0.25 5.38 -8.67
C ARG A 76 0.36 5.80 -7.23
N GLN A 77 1.42 6.53 -6.91
CA GLN A 77 1.63 7.13 -5.61
C GLN A 77 1.99 8.59 -5.81
N PHE A 78 1.40 9.43 -4.98
CA PHE A 78 1.67 10.85 -4.90
C PHE A 78 1.91 11.20 -3.44
N GLN A 79 3.01 11.86 -3.16
CA GLN A 79 3.35 12.38 -1.85
C GLN A 79 3.68 13.86 -1.98
N PHE A 80 3.11 14.64 -1.09
CA PHE A 80 3.35 16.07 -1.03
C PHE A 80 3.42 16.48 0.44
N ASP A 81 4.44 17.24 0.78
CA ASP A 81 4.55 17.92 2.07
C ASP A 81 4.97 19.37 1.89
N THR A 82 4.48 20.20 2.76
CA THR A 82 4.85 21.62 2.83
C THR A 82 4.82 22.09 4.27
N GLY A 83 5.62 23.11 4.55
CA GLY A 83 5.68 23.68 5.88
C GLY A 83 6.07 25.15 5.85
N ILE A 84 5.65 25.86 6.87
CA ILE A 84 5.97 27.26 7.09
C ILE A 84 6.60 27.38 8.47
N LYS A 85 7.77 28.03 8.54
CA LYS A 85 8.43 28.37 9.80
C LYS A 85 8.55 29.87 9.92
N ILE A 86 8.05 30.40 11.03
CA ILE A 86 8.01 31.83 11.32
C ILE A 86 8.85 32.09 12.58
N ASN A 87 9.81 32.98 12.46
CA ASN A 87 10.56 33.46 13.61
C ASN A 87 9.76 34.57 14.32
N LEU A 88 9.34 34.30 15.55
CA LEU A 88 8.57 35.21 16.39
C LEU A 88 9.45 35.94 17.44
N ALA A 89 10.76 36.00 17.25
CA ALA A 89 11.69 36.61 18.21
C ALA A 89 11.41 38.10 18.48
N LYS A 90 10.70 38.79 17.58
CA LYS A 90 10.21 40.17 17.82
C LYS A 90 9.12 40.24 18.88
N LEU A 91 8.31 39.20 19.00
CA LEU A 91 7.25 39.07 20.02
C LEU A 91 7.85 38.57 21.35
N LEU A 92 8.62 37.49 21.27
CA LEU A 92 9.30 36.87 22.41
C LEU A 92 10.62 36.26 21.94
N LYS A 93 11.72 36.70 22.54
CA LYS A 93 13.06 36.19 22.20
C LYS A 93 13.12 34.69 22.42
N GLY A 94 13.49 33.94 21.36
CA GLY A 94 13.58 32.50 21.39
C GLY A 94 12.29 31.76 20.94
N LEU A 95 11.24 32.51 20.58
CA LEU A 95 9.99 31.92 20.10
C LEU A 95 10.01 31.75 18.57
N SER A 96 9.50 30.60 18.11
CA SER A 96 9.18 30.36 16.72
C SER A 96 7.88 29.55 16.59
N PHE A 97 7.23 29.69 15.45
CA PHE A 97 6.08 28.92 15.05
C PHE A 97 6.40 28.11 13.80
N GLU A 98 5.95 26.86 13.74
CA GLU A 98 6.10 26.01 12.59
C GLU A 98 4.79 25.25 12.33
N THR A 99 4.39 25.19 11.08
CA THR A 99 3.25 24.36 10.66
C THR A 99 3.64 23.51 9.47
N LYS A 100 3.12 22.26 9.43
CA LYS A 100 3.34 21.31 8.34
C LYS A 100 2.02 20.72 7.91
N PHE A 101 1.91 20.50 6.62
CA PHE A 101 0.83 19.76 5.99
C PHE A 101 1.42 18.74 5.05
N ALA A 102 0.93 17.51 5.11
CA ALA A 102 1.36 16.45 4.22
C ALA A 102 0.18 15.63 3.72
N VAL A 103 0.27 15.18 2.46
CA VAL A 103 -0.67 14.26 1.83
C VAL A 103 0.11 13.12 1.20
N ASP A 104 -0.30 11.90 1.53
CA ASP A 104 0.12 10.69 0.85
C ASP A 104 -1.12 10.05 0.21
N TYR A 105 -1.07 9.85 -1.09
CA TYR A 105 -2.13 9.24 -1.86
C TYR A 105 -1.59 8.12 -2.72
N ALA A 106 -2.13 6.92 -2.55
CA ALA A 106 -1.80 5.75 -3.35
C ALA A 106 -3.07 5.16 -3.95
N THR A 107 -3.02 4.85 -5.25
CA THR A 107 -4.11 4.14 -5.93
C THR A 107 -3.54 3.02 -6.79
N SER A 108 -4.29 1.92 -6.85
CA SER A 108 -3.98 0.81 -7.74
C SER A 108 -5.26 0.21 -8.30
N TYR A 109 -5.19 -0.29 -9.52
CA TYR A 109 -6.29 -0.97 -10.16
C TYR A 109 -5.79 -1.85 -11.30
N ASN A 110 -6.60 -2.84 -11.66
CA ASN A 110 -6.40 -3.66 -12.84
C ASN A 110 -7.29 -3.15 -13.98
N THR A 111 -6.73 -3.12 -15.16
CA THR A 111 -7.46 -2.91 -16.40
C THR A 111 -7.35 -4.18 -17.22
N SER A 112 -8.46 -4.81 -17.59
CA SER A 112 -8.47 -6.02 -18.40
C SER A 112 -9.33 -5.88 -19.64
N PHE A 113 -8.94 -6.61 -20.66
CA PHE A 113 -9.76 -6.90 -21.82
C PHE A 113 -9.98 -8.41 -21.80
N ASP A 114 -11.20 -8.82 -21.48
CA ASP A 114 -11.56 -10.22 -21.33
C ASP A 114 -12.11 -10.74 -22.67
N ASN A 115 -11.21 -11.23 -23.50
CA ASN A 115 -11.57 -11.89 -24.73
C ASN A 115 -11.72 -13.39 -24.50
N ASN A 116 -12.61 -14.00 -25.22
CA ASN A 116 -12.75 -15.46 -25.30
C ASN A 116 -12.22 -15.93 -26.65
N TYR A 117 -11.76 -17.17 -26.67
CA TYR A 117 -11.37 -17.86 -27.89
C TYR A 117 -12.02 -19.22 -27.96
N ALA A 118 -12.21 -19.72 -29.18
CA ALA A 118 -12.67 -21.08 -29.42
C ALA A 118 -11.50 -22.02 -29.70
N VAL A 119 -11.68 -23.29 -29.39
CA VAL A 119 -10.81 -24.37 -29.83
C VAL A 119 -11.57 -25.26 -30.81
N TYR A 120 -10.82 -26.00 -31.62
CA TYR A 120 -11.37 -26.81 -32.68
C TYR A 120 -10.97 -28.28 -32.48
N ILE A 121 -11.91 -29.16 -32.57
CA ILE A 121 -11.77 -30.61 -32.42
C ILE A 121 -11.73 -31.22 -33.81
N PRO A 122 -10.56 -31.72 -34.29
CA PRO A 122 -10.44 -32.29 -35.62
C PRO A 122 -10.95 -33.76 -35.68
N THR A 123 -11.60 -34.08 -36.77
CA THR A 123 -11.84 -35.48 -37.16
C THR A 123 -10.91 -35.82 -38.34
N TRP A 124 -10.08 -36.83 -38.14
CA TRP A 124 -9.08 -37.23 -39.09
C TRP A 124 -9.58 -38.41 -39.94
N ALA A 125 -9.17 -38.44 -41.20
CA ALA A 125 -9.31 -39.60 -42.11
C ALA A 125 -8.07 -39.77 -42.95
N ASN A 126 -7.76 -41.01 -43.24
CA ASN A 126 -6.67 -41.33 -44.20
C ASN A 126 -7.25 -41.35 -45.63
N ILE A 127 -6.81 -40.41 -46.44
CA ILE A 127 -7.27 -40.25 -47.82
C ILE A 127 -6.05 -40.47 -48.71
N ASN A 128 -6.05 -41.54 -49.48
CA ASN A 128 -4.99 -41.92 -50.40
C ASN A 128 -3.60 -42.00 -49.75
N GLY A 129 -3.55 -42.48 -48.48
CA GLY A 129 -2.29 -42.63 -47.74
C GLY A 129 -1.82 -41.38 -47.04
N LYS A 130 -2.60 -40.30 -47.05
CA LYS A 130 -2.31 -39.05 -46.35
C LYS A 130 -3.41 -38.79 -45.28
N ASP A 131 -3.00 -38.44 -44.10
CA ASP A 131 -3.93 -38.07 -43.04
C ASP A 131 -4.41 -36.65 -43.25
N GLU A 132 -5.70 -36.48 -43.42
CA GLU A 132 -6.34 -35.20 -43.63
C GLU A 132 -7.52 -34.99 -42.62
N ILE A 133 -7.78 -33.72 -42.29
CA ILE A 133 -8.92 -33.34 -41.47
C ILE A 133 -10.13 -33.20 -42.36
N VAL A 134 -11.14 -34.04 -42.11
CA VAL A 134 -12.39 -34.08 -42.88
C VAL A 134 -13.52 -33.27 -42.22
N SER A 135 -13.40 -33.00 -40.93
CA SER A 135 -14.38 -32.22 -40.18
C SER A 135 -13.73 -31.52 -39.00
N LEU A 136 -14.28 -30.38 -38.61
CA LEU A 136 -13.97 -29.67 -37.37
C LEU A 136 -15.25 -29.45 -36.59
N LYS A 137 -15.17 -29.64 -35.25
CA LYS A 137 -16.17 -29.18 -34.30
C LYS A 137 -15.59 -27.98 -33.55
N LYS A 138 -16.30 -26.86 -33.53
CA LYS A 138 -15.97 -25.69 -32.73
C LYS A 138 -16.46 -25.89 -31.30
N GLU A 139 -15.59 -25.60 -30.32
CA GLU A 139 -15.90 -25.57 -28.89
C GLU A 139 -15.53 -24.22 -28.34
N GLY A 140 -16.49 -23.56 -27.68
CA GLY A 140 -16.36 -22.18 -27.21
C GLY A 140 -16.71 -21.15 -28.29
N ASP A 141 -16.54 -19.88 -27.94
CA ASP A 141 -16.84 -18.75 -28.81
C ASP A 141 -15.65 -17.80 -28.88
N ASP A 142 -15.36 -17.31 -30.10
CA ASP A 142 -14.43 -16.21 -30.30
C ASP A 142 -15.16 -14.89 -30.04
N LYS A 143 -14.90 -14.28 -28.87
CA LYS A 143 -15.47 -13.00 -28.49
C LYS A 143 -14.37 -11.99 -28.19
N HIS A 144 -14.41 -10.89 -28.88
CA HIS A 144 -13.55 -9.71 -28.66
C HIS A 144 -14.43 -8.52 -28.29
N PRO A 145 -14.95 -8.43 -27.05
CA PRO A 145 -15.92 -7.39 -26.69
C PRO A 145 -15.35 -5.96 -26.80
N GLY A 146 -14.03 -5.79 -26.85
CA GLY A 146 -13.41 -4.46 -26.93
C GLY A 146 -13.67 -3.58 -25.71
N VAL A 147 -14.37 -4.10 -24.70
CA VAL A 147 -14.73 -3.37 -23.50
C VAL A 147 -13.60 -3.53 -22.47
N GLN A 148 -13.15 -2.41 -21.98
CA GLN A 148 -12.18 -2.38 -20.90
C GLN A 148 -12.88 -2.51 -19.56
N ASN A 149 -12.51 -3.53 -18.79
CA ASN A 149 -12.98 -3.72 -17.42
C ASN A 149 -11.95 -3.13 -16.43
N ILE A 150 -12.46 -2.49 -15.39
CA ILE A 150 -11.66 -2.03 -14.25
C ILE A 150 -12.03 -2.87 -13.03
N SER A 151 -11.05 -3.46 -12.40
CA SER A 151 -11.21 -4.30 -11.22
C SER A 151 -10.13 -4.05 -10.18
N ASN A 152 -10.34 -4.54 -8.96
CA ASN A 152 -9.39 -4.42 -7.86
C ASN A 152 -8.92 -2.98 -7.63
N SER A 153 -9.84 -2.01 -7.80
CA SER A 153 -9.55 -0.61 -7.53
C SER A 153 -9.42 -0.40 -6.03
N VAL A 154 -8.25 0.04 -5.62
CA VAL A 154 -7.93 0.37 -4.22
C VAL A 154 -7.30 1.75 -4.21
N ASP A 155 -7.77 2.60 -3.31
CA ASP A 155 -7.14 3.87 -2.99
C ASP A 155 -6.93 4.00 -1.48
N ASN A 156 -5.86 4.68 -1.13
CA ASN A 156 -5.48 5.01 0.23
C ASN A 156 -5.00 6.45 0.25
N GLN A 157 -5.60 7.27 1.09
CA GLN A 157 -5.22 8.65 1.29
C GLN A 157 -4.92 8.89 2.76
N THR A 158 -3.76 9.44 3.05
CA THR A 158 -3.40 9.91 4.39
C THR A 158 -3.10 11.39 4.33
N MET A 159 -3.75 12.16 5.19
CA MET A 159 -3.48 13.57 5.39
C MET A 159 -2.94 13.78 6.80
N LEU A 160 -1.87 14.57 6.90
CA LEU A 160 -1.25 14.95 8.16
C LEU A 160 -1.22 16.47 8.27
N PHE A 161 -1.48 16.95 9.47
CA PHE A 161 -1.34 18.34 9.82
C PHE A 161 -0.64 18.47 11.17
N SER A 162 0.27 19.42 11.29
CA SER A 162 0.82 19.82 12.57
C SER A 162 1.07 21.33 12.63
N ALA A 163 0.90 21.87 13.83
CA ALA A 163 1.25 23.24 14.16
C ALA A 163 1.93 23.26 15.52
N GLN A 164 3.08 23.91 15.63
CA GLN A 164 3.86 23.93 16.85
C GLN A 164 4.45 25.29 17.14
N PHE A 165 4.48 25.63 18.43
CA PHE A 165 5.28 26.69 18.97
C PHE A 165 6.53 26.10 19.62
N ASN A 166 7.69 26.64 19.29
CA ASN A 166 8.97 26.27 19.92
C ASN A 166 9.51 27.52 20.63
N TYR A 167 9.91 27.33 21.86
CA TYR A 167 10.54 28.35 22.66
C TYR A 167 11.87 27.84 23.20
N GLN A 168 12.95 28.64 23.07
CA GLN A 168 14.24 28.32 23.63
C GLN A 168 14.95 29.61 24.08
N ASN A 169 15.29 29.65 25.36
CA ASN A 169 16.02 30.82 25.88
C ASN A 169 16.91 30.45 27.05
N THR A 170 17.96 31.25 27.23
CA THR A 170 18.85 31.16 28.38
C THR A 170 18.77 32.47 29.16
N PHE A 171 18.40 32.39 30.44
CA PHE A 171 18.28 33.52 31.35
C PHE A 171 19.46 33.50 32.30
N SER A 172 19.98 34.69 32.60
CA SER A 172 21.08 34.87 33.57
C SER A 172 22.27 33.93 33.34
N LYS A 173 22.48 33.46 32.09
CA LYS A 173 23.55 32.53 31.65
C LYS A 173 23.51 31.12 32.29
N VAL A 174 22.62 30.86 33.22
CA VAL A 174 22.58 29.59 33.97
C VAL A 174 21.23 28.88 33.93
N HIS A 175 20.14 29.56 33.56
CA HIS A 175 18.82 29.01 33.44
C HIS A 175 18.50 28.77 31.97
N ASN A 176 18.45 27.54 31.55
CA ASN A 176 18.09 27.17 30.18
C ASN A 176 16.70 26.57 30.19
N LEU A 177 15.84 27.13 29.38
CA LEU A 177 14.44 26.68 29.19
C LEU A 177 14.22 26.42 27.72
N SER A 178 13.73 25.25 27.39
CA SER A 178 13.10 24.93 26.10
C SER A 178 11.69 24.41 26.32
N ALA A 179 10.76 24.82 25.45
CA ALA A 179 9.40 24.32 25.50
C ALA A 179 8.86 24.18 24.07
N MET A 180 8.04 23.17 23.87
CA MET A 180 7.35 22.92 22.62
C MET A 180 5.89 22.62 22.92
N LEU A 181 4.99 23.36 22.29
CA LEU A 181 3.57 23.05 22.26
C LEU A 181 3.22 22.67 20.83
N ILE A 182 2.76 21.44 20.64
CA ILE A 182 2.40 20.90 19.32
C ILE A 182 0.96 20.42 19.30
N ALA A 183 0.22 20.84 18.28
CA ALA A 183 -1.04 20.24 17.87
C ALA A 183 -0.80 19.47 16.56
N SER A 184 -1.20 18.23 16.52
CA SER A 184 -1.04 17.39 15.32
C SER A 184 -2.26 16.49 15.13
N GLY A 185 -2.50 16.12 13.90
CA GLY A 185 -3.56 15.19 13.56
C GLY A 185 -3.31 14.50 12.25
N PHE A 186 -3.89 13.33 12.08
CA PHE A 186 -3.93 12.65 10.81
C PHE A 186 -5.33 12.13 10.51
N GLN A 187 -5.60 11.94 9.24
CA GLN A 187 -6.78 11.25 8.75
C GLN A 187 -6.37 10.32 7.63
N GLN A 188 -6.73 9.03 7.75
CA GLN A 188 -6.53 8.03 6.72
C GLN A 188 -7.89 7.55 6.20
N THR A 189 -8.05 7.56 4.88
CA THR A 189 -9.20 7.01 4.16
C THR A 189 -8.71 5.88 3.27
N LYS A 190 -9.38 4.73 3.32
CA LYS A 190 -9.10 3.57 2.46
C LYS A 190 -10.37 3.20 1.71
N SER A 191 -10.23 2.82 0.44
CA SER A 191 -11.35 2.26 -0.31
C SER A 191 -11.88 0.98 0.35
N ALA A 192 -13.16 0.73 0.20
CA ALA A 192 -13.87 -0.38 0.83
C ALA A 192 -13.92 -0.36 2.38
N VAL A 193 -13.44 0.71 3.01
CA VAL A 193 -13.55 0.92 4.46
C VAL A 193 -14.38 2.17 4.71
N TYR A 194 -15.55 2.00 5.31
CA TYR A 194 -16.46 3.13 5.56
C TYR A 194 -15.89 4.12 6.59
N HIS A 195 -15.28 3.60 7.65
CA HIS A 195 -14.76 4.43 8.72
C HIS A 195 -13.35 4.94 8.40
N LYS A 196 -13.18 6.25 8.59
CA LYS A 196 -11.86 6.88 8.50
C LYS A 196 -11.08 6.62 9.78
N ASN A 197 -9.80 6.28 9.62
CA ASN A 197 -8.89 6.25 10.75
C ASN A 197 -8.36 7.68 10.96
N SER A 198 -8.61 8.27 12.14
CA SER A 198 -8.14 9.61 12.45
C SER A 198 -7.79 9.77 13.91
N SER A 199 -6.79 10.59 14.18
CA SER A 199 -6.41 11.02 15.52
C SER A 199 -6.05 12.51 15.54
N ALA A 200 -6.17 13.11 16.71
CA ALA A 200 -5.72 14.45 16.99
C ALA A 200 -5.02 14.47 18.34
N ASN A 201 -3.89 15.16 18.40
CA ASN A 201 -3.03 15.19 19.58
C ASN A 201 -2.65 16.64 19.88
N LEU A 202 -2.64 16.98 21.18
CA LEU A 202 -2.06 18.21 21.70
C LEU A 202 -1.00 17.82 22.73
N ALA A 203 0.26 18.19 22.49
CA ALA A 203 1.33 17.83 23.40
C ALA A 203 2.13 19.08 23.81
N LEU A 204 2.51 19.09 25.07
CA LEU A 204 3.45 20.03 25.67
C LEU A 204 4.70 19.27 26.11
N ASP A 205 5.83 19.73 25.71
CA ASP A 205 7.13 19.30 26.20
C ASP A 205 7.89 20.52 26.74
N ALA A 206 8.45 20.43 27.92
CA ALA A 206 9.19 21.50 28.55
C ALA A 206 10.43 20.96 29.29
N SER A 207 11.59 21.39 28.89
CA SER A 207 12.86 21.05 29.48
C SER A 207 13.50 22.28 30.12
N TYR A 208 13.90 22.14 31.36
CA TYR A 208 14.61 23.18 32.10
C TYR A 208 15.87 22.62 32.70
N ASN A 209 16.96 23.35 32.62
CA ASN A 209 18.14 23.06 33.40
C ASN A 209 18.72 24.29 34.06
N TYR A 210 19.22 24.11 35.29
CA TYR A 210 19.93 25.12 36.06
C TYR A 210 21.41 24.79 36.09
N ALA A 211 22.22 25.72 35.60
CA ALA A 211 23.69 25.67 35.60
C ALA A 211 24.28 24.37 35.03
N GLN A 212 23.52 23.65 34.18
CA GLN A 212 23.84 22.32 33.67
C GLN A 212 24.08 21.27 34.79
N LYS A 213 23.50 21.49 35.98
CA LYS A 213 23.57 20.60 37.14
C LYS A 213 22.27 19.88 37.39
N TYR A 214 21.16 20.63 37.40
CA TYR A 214 19.82 20.10 37.70
C TYR A 214 18.95 20.18 36.46
N TYR A 215 18.31 19.11 36.15
CA TYR A 215 17.47 18.96 34.96
C TYR A 215 16.05 18.56 35.37
N LEU A 216 15.08 19.19 34.72
CA LEU A 216 13.67 18.86 34.82
C LEU A 216 13.11 18.79 33.42
N ASP A 217 12.57 17.64 33.04
CA ASP A 217 11.83 17.48 31.80
C ASP A 217 10.40 17.08 32.13
N PHE A 218 9.46 17.81 31.60
CA PHE A 218 8.03 17.60 31.75
C PHE A 218 7.40 17.44 30.38
N GLY A 219 6.67 16.33 30.17
CA GLY A 219 5.89 16.07 28.98
C GLY A 219 4.44 15.77 29.34
N MET A 220 3.51 16.23 28.54
CA MET A 220 2.09 15.89 28.63
C MET A 220 1.48 15.86 27.24
N ALA A 221 0.82 14.75 26.90
CA ALA A 221 0.07 14.62 25.66
C ALA A 221 -1.40 14.34 25.94
N ALA A 222 -2.28 15.16 25.37
CA ALA A 222 -3.69 14.90 25.26
C ALA A 222 -3.95 14.28 23.88
N ILE A 223 -4.47 13.07 23.86
CA ILE A 223 -4.64 12.24 22.68
C ILE A 223 -6.13 12.04 22.45
N HIS A 224 -6.59 12.23 21.20
CA HIS A 224 -7.93 11.88 20.77
C HIS A 224 -7.86 10.83 19.66
N SER A 225 -8.50 9.68 19.86
CA SER A 225 -8.63 8.61 18.85
C SER A 225 -10.08 8.46 18.41
N ALA A 226 -10.33 8.61 17.12
CA ALA A 226 -11.64 8.36 16.54
C ALA A 226 -12.00 6.85 16.45
N GLN A 227 -11.04 5.96 16.70
CA GLN A 227 -11.27 4.52 16.67
C GLN A 227 -11.97 3.99 17.91
N LEU A 228 -11.94 4.76 19.00
CA LEU A 228 -12.53 4.37 20.27
C LEU A 228 -13.99 4.85 20.39
N ALA A 229 -14.74 4.18 21.25
CA ALA A 229 -16.13 4.53 21.52
C ALA A 229 -16.27 5.95 22.09
N PRO A 230 -17.37 6.67 21.82
CA PRO A 230 -17.65 7.95 22.44
C PRO A 230 -17.54 7.86 23.97
N GLY A 231 -16.90 8.84 24.60
CA GLY A 231 -16.62 8.86 26.03
C GLY A 231 -15.33 8.12 26.45
N HIS A 232 -14.65 7.44 25.52
CA HIS A 232 -13.37 6.76 25.75
C HIS A 232 -12.29 7.16 24.73
N ARG A 233 -12.51 8.26 24.01
CA ARG A 233 -11.65 8.72 22.91
C ARG A 233 -10.48 9.55 23.36
N GLU A 234 -10.54 10.12 24.55
CA GLU A 234 -9.55 11.04 25.08
C GLU A 234 -8.69 10.35 26.13
N ALA A 235 -7.40 10.62 26.09
CA ALA A 235 -6.44 10.17 27.08
C ALA A 235 -5.40 11.25 27.35
N LEU A 236 -4.88 11.28 28.60
CA LEU A 236 -3.76 12.11 28.99
C LEU A 236 -2.56 11.23 29.32
N SER A 237 -1.41 11.54 28.76
CA SER A 237 -0.15 10.84 28.94
C SER A 237 0.90 11.79 29.52
N PRO A 238 0.99 11.90 30.85
CA PRO A 238 2.02 12.71 31.51
C PRO A 238 3.35 11.98 31.62
N SER A 239 4.43 12.72 31.57
CA SER A 239 5.79 12.25 31.87
C SER A 239 6.57 13.31 32.63
N LEU A 240 7.43 12.86 33.53
CA LEU A 240 8.33 13.72 34.33
C LEU A 240 9.68 13.03 34.46
N THR A 241 10.74 13.76 34.18
CA THR A 241 12.11 13.31 34.43
C THR A 241 12.86 14.35 35.23
N LEU A 242 13.52 13.90 36.28
CA LEU A 242 14.44 14.67 37.08
C LEU A 242 15.88 14.16 36.87
N GLY A 243 16.82 15.06 36.71
CA GLY A 243 18.21 14.72 36.51
C GLY A 243 19.14 15.57 37.36
N TRP A 244 20.18 14.96 37.90
CA TRP A 244 21.23 15.61 38.65
C TRP A 244 22.60 15.21 38.10
N ARG A 245 23.31 16.18 37.51
CA ARG A 245 24.64 15.94 36.97
C ARG A 245 25.71 16.21 38.04
N LEU A 246 26.13 15.16 38.69
CA LEU A 246 27.06 15.17 39.78
C LEU A 246 28.43 15.69 39.37
N LYS A 247 28.84 15.44 38.13
CA LYS A 247 30.12 15.94 37.59
C LYS A 247 30.27 17.45 37.67
N ASN A 248 29.19 18.19 37.60
CA ASN A 248 29.24 19.66 37.64
C ASN A 248 29.15 20.24 39.06
N GLU A 249 29.08 19.34 40.09
CA GLU A 249 29.13 19.79 41.48
C GLU A 249 30.55 20.02 41.98
N ASN A 250 30.70 20.93 42.94
CA ASN A 250 32.01 21.37 43.46
C ASN A 250 32.87 20.21 43.98
N PHE A 251 32.27 19.16 44.48
CA PHE A 251 32.97 18.00 45.03
C PHE A 251 33.50 17.03 43.96
N LEU A 252 32.97 17.11 42.69
CA LEU A 252 33.32 16.17 41.62
C LEU A 252 33.89 16.86 40.37
N LYS A 253 33.70 18.18 40.21
CA LYS A 253 34.07 18.91 38.98
C LYS A 253 35.56 18.75 38.61
N ASP A 254 36.45 18.70 39.58
CA ASP A 254 37.90 18.62 39.37
C ASP A 254 38.42 17.17 39.36
N SER A 255 37.57 16.15 39.47
CA SER A 255 37.96 14.74 39.39
C SER A 255 38.52 14.42 37.99
N LYS A 256 39.72 13.81 37.98
CA LYS A 256 40.36 13.27 36.78
C LYS A 256 39.94 11.82 36.45
N VAL A 257 39.21 11.18 37.34
CA VAL A 257 38.79 9.77 37.22
C VAL A 257 37.38 9.67 36.68
N VAL A 258 36.54 10.67 36.96
CA VAL A 258 35.14 10.70 36.52
C VAL A 258 35.00 11.81 35.47
N ASP A 259 34.79 11.45 34.20
CA ASP A 259 34.60 12.40 33.11
C ASP A 259 33.20 12.99 33.11
N ASP A 260 32.16 12.14 33.31
CA ASP A 260 30.78 12.56 33.48
C ASP A 260 30.03 11.59 34.42
N MET A 261 29.11 12.12 35.23
CA MET A 261 28.24 11.36 36.10
C MET A 261 26.93 12.10 36.31
N MET A 262 25.85 11.41 35.98
CA MET A 262 24.48 11.92 36.10
C MET A 262 23.58 10.83 36.73
N ILE A 263 22.71 11.23 37.64
CA ILE A 263 21.63 10.40 38.18
C ILE A 263 20.32 10.98 37.64
N SER A 264 19.45 10.13 37.14
CA SER A 264 18.11 10.55 36.69
C SER A 264 17.04 9.59 37.17
N ALA A 265 15.84 10.12 37.39
CA ALA A 265 14.64 9.36 37.70
C ALA A 265 13.50 9.85 36.80
N SER A 266 12.77 8.91 36.21
CA SER A 266 11.68 9.22 35.31
C SER A 266 10.41 8.49 35.71
N TYR A 267 9.28 9.15 35.55
CA TYR A 267 7.95 8.56 35.64
C TYR A 267 7.16 8.94 34.40
N SER A 268 6.45 7.98 33.81
CA SER A 268 5.55 8.22 32.70
C SER A 268 4.33 7.31 32.74
N ASP A 269 3.17 7.86 32.39
CA ASP A 269 1.93 7.10 32.18
C ASP A 269 1.52 7.30 30.71
N ILE A 270 1.88 6.34 29.88
CA ILE A 270 1.68 6.41 28.42
C ILE A 270 0.37 5.73 28.07
N LYS A 271 -0.56 6.48 27.53
CA LYS A 271 -1.80 5.98 26.91
C LYS A 271 -1.59 5.89 25.41
N GLN A 272 -1.93 4.77 24.85
CA GLN A 272 -1.75 4.52 23.42
C GLN A 272 -2.97 3.82 22.86
N ASP A 273 -3.38 4.27 21.68
CA ASP A 273 -4.34 3.58 20.83
C ASP A 273 -3.57 2.50 20.09
N ILE A 274 -3.54 1.31 20.67
CA ILE A 274 -2.90 0.15 20.04
C ILE A 274 -3.92 -0.46 19.10
N ASP A 275 -3.54 -0.61 17.85
CA ASP A 275 -4.28 -1.42 16.89
C ASP A 275 -4.25 -2.89 17.34
N LEU A 276 -5.31 -3.30 18.04
CA LEU A 276 -5.50 -4.68 18.49
C LEU A 276 -5.91 -5.62 17.36
N ALA A 277 -6.06 -5.12 16.14
CA ALA A 277 -6.41 -5.89 14.96
C ALA A 277 -5.22 -6.70 14.43
N VAL A 278 -4.64 -7.53 15.27
CA VAL A 278 -3.78 -8.60 14.83
C VAL A 278 -4.70 -9.73 14.34
N ASN A 279 -4.87 -9.84 13.04
CA ASN A 279 -5.48 -10.96 12.30
C ASN A 279 -6.99 -11.02 12.12
N ASP A 280 -7.81 -10.11 12.65
CA ASP A 280 -9.23 -10.44 12.64
C ASP A 280 -10.21 -9.31 12.34
N GLN A 281 -9.77 -8.18 11.83
CA GLN A 281 -10.67 -7.04 11.53
C GLN A 281 -11.57 -6.62 12.71
N ARG A 282 -11.31 -7.10 13.90
CA ARG A 282 -12.01 -6.73 15.11
C ARG A 282 -11.38 -5.50 15.71
N TYR A 283 -11.62 -4.42 15.04
CA TYR A 283 -11.53 -3.14 15.70
C TYR A 283 -12.65 -3.14 16.75
N TYR A 284 -12.35 -2.73 17.95
CA TYR A 284 -13.40 -2.16 18.81
C TYR A 284 -13.77 -0.81 18.22
N LEU A 285 -14.11 -0.83 16.95
CA LEU A 285 -14.74 0.29 16.31
C LEU A 285 -16.12 0.41 16.92
N TYR A 286 -16.38 1.54 17.54
CA TYR A 286 -17.74 1.96 17.76
C TYR A 286 -18.40 1.97 16.38
N MET A 287 -19.23 0.97 16.14
CA MET A 287 -20.19 1.01 15.05
C MET A 287 -21.44 1.68 15.61
N PRO A 288 -21.75 2.91 15.19
CA PRO A 288 -23.07 3.45 15.48
C PRO A 288 -24.11 2.52 14.84
N ALA A 289 -25.11 2.14 15.62
CA ALA A 289 -26.23 1.35 15.17
C ALA A 289 -27.02 2.11 14.08
#